data_fcaa3c6d5efdc2f15716ff206bef29aa
#
_entry.id   fcaa3c6d5efdc2f15716ff206bef29aa
#
_cell.length_a   1.000
_cell.length_b   1.000
_cell.length_c   1.000
_cell.angle_alpha   90.00
_cell.angle_beta   90.00
_cell.angle_gamma   90.00
#
_symmetry.space_group_name_H-M   'P 1'
#
loop_
_entity.id
_entity.type
_entity.pdbx_description
1 polymer ?
#
loop_
_entity_poly.entity_id
_entity_poly.type
_entity_poly.pdbx_seq_one_letter_code
_entity_poly.pdbx_strand_id
1 'polypeptide(L)'
;HIRAVDAPGIAHVKLIDATPIGINVRSTVATYAGVHDELRKLFARTPEAKERGYKNGDFSYNTGRLRCPGCDGTGVVSLDVQFLPDVTIPCPDCRGSRYGRQAGEVKLVNKAGQAASLPELMDMDVTAALDFCQDRKTVRQKLETLKQLGLGYLTLGEETPNLSGGEAQRLKLASEIGRSQTDTVFVFDEPSIGLHPLDVQVLLGVFQA
;
A
#
# COMPACT_ATOMS: atom_id res chain seq x y z
N HIS A 1 -21.83 -15.22 -30.89
CA HIS A 1 -22.38 -14.11 -30.08
C HIS A 1 -23.07 -14.70 -28.85
N ILE A 2 -22.61 -14.29 -27.65
CA ILE A 2 -23.27 -14.64 -26.39
C ILE A 2 -24.58 -13.85 -26.32
N ARG A 3 -25.74 -14.54 -26.14
CA ARG A 3 -27.04 -13.89 -26.06
C ARG A 3 -27.52 -13.67 -24.62
N ALA A 4 -27.08 -14.52 -23.69
CA ALA A 4 -27.34 -14.42 -22.27
C ALA A 4 -26.29 -15.21 -21.49
N VAL A 5 -26.04 -14.80 -20.26
CA VAL A 5 -25.27 -15.54 -19.25
C VAL A 5 -26.19 -15.68 -18.06
N ASP A 6 -26.49 -16.91 -17.66
CA ASP A 6 -27.21 -17.22 -16.44
C ASP A 6 -26.24 -17.78 -15.41
N ALA A 7 -26.07 -17.09 -14.31
CA ALA A 7 -25.15 -17.46 -13.23
C ALA A 7 -25.83 -17.26 -11.86
N PRO A 8 -26.73 -18.20 -11.47
CA PRO A 8 -27.44 -18.11 -10.20
C PRO A 8 -26.47 -18.03 -9.02
N GLY A 9 -26.69 -17.06 -8.14
CA GLY A 9 -25.83 -16.84 -6.97
C GLY A 9 -24.60 -15.95 -7.20
N ILE A 10 -24.36 -15.50 -8.44
CA ILE A 10 -23.28 -14.55 -8.75
C ILE A 10 -23.90 -13.16 -8.92
N ALA A 11 -23.53 -12.22 -8.03
CA ALA A 11 -23.98 -10.83 -8.09
C ALA A 11 -22.97 -9.91 -8.77
N HIS A 12 -21.68 -10.27 -8.72
CA HIS A 12 -20.59 -9.42 -9.20
C HIS A 12 -19.58 -10.18 -10.05
N VAL A 13 -19.04 -9.49 -11.04
CA VAL A 13 -17.85 -9.94 -11.81
C VAL A 13 -16.78 -8.88 -11.68
N LYS A 14 -15.59 -9.25 -11.22
CA LYS A 14 -14.43 -8.36 -11.07
C LYS A 14 -13.32 -8.80 -12.01
N LEU A 15 -12.91 -7.90 -12.87
CA LEU A 15 -11.75 -8.09 -13.73
C LEU A 15 -10.49 -7.63 -12.98
N ILE A 16 -9.52 -8.52 -12.88
CA ILE A 16 -8.18 -8.26 -12.32
C ILE A 16 -7.19 -8.32 -13.49
N ASP A 17 -6.91 -7.16 -14.05
CA ASP A 17 -6.04 -6.98 -15.21
C ASP A 17 -4.76 -6.21 -14.85
N ALA A 18 -3.83 -6.11 -15.80
CA ALA A 18 -2.56 -5.42 -15.67
C ALA A 18 -2.66 -3.90 -15.91
N THR A 19 -3.85 -3.31 -16.00
CA THR A 19 -4.00 -1.86 -16.14
C THR A 19 -3.43 -1.12 -14.92
N PRO A 20 -2.83 0.06 -15.10
CA PRO A 20 -2.31 0.85 -13.99
C PRO A 20 -3.36 1.15 -12.92
N ILE A 21 -2.93 1.18 -11.67
CA ILE A 21 -3.76 1.58 -10.53
C ILE A 21 -3.82 3.10 -10.45
N GLY A 22 -4.60 3.71 -11.34
CA GLY A 22 -4.79 5.16 -11.35
C GLY A 22 -3.51 5.95 -11.66
N ILE A 23 -3.63 7.28 -11.69
CA ILE A 23 -2.54 8.23 -11.96
C ILE A 23 -2.22 9.10 -10.74
N ASN A 24 -2.81 8.77 -9.59
CA ASN A 24 -2.70 9.61 -8.40
C ASN A 24 -1.44 9.25 -7.61
N VAL A 25 -0.46 10.15 -7.60
CA VAL A 25 0.77 10.05 -6.80
C VAL A 25 0.54 9.89 -5.30
N ARG A 26 -0.66 10.17 -4.81
CA ARG A 26 -1.05 9.97 -3.41
C ARG A 26 -1.44 8.54 -3.08
N SER A 27 -1.60 7.67 -4.08
CA SER A 27 -1.84 6.25 -3.89
C SER A 27 -0.52 5.51 -3.78
N THR A 28 -0.34 4.75 -2.71
CA THR A 28 0.85 3.93 -2.47
C THR A 28 0.47 2.47 -2.29
N VAL A 29 1.45 1.56 -2.36
CA VAL A 29 1.27 0.13 -2.06
C VAL A 29 0.56 -0.06 -0.73
N ALA A 30 1.03 0.63 0.33
CA ALA A 30 0.43 0.53 1.66
C ALA A 30 -1.02 1.04 1.72
N THR A 31 -1.35 2.14 1.02
CA THR A 31 -2.72 2.67 1.04
C THR A 31 -3.67 1.78 0.25
N TYR A 32 -3.23 1.29 -0.89
CA TYR A 32 -4.06 0.45 -1.75
C TYR A 32 -4.36 -0.91 -1.09
N ALA A 33 -3.35 -1.55 -0.47
CA ALA A 33 -3.51 -2.78 0.30
C ALA A 33 -4.21 -2.59 1.66
N GLY A 34 -4.52 -1.34 2.04
CA GLY A 34 -5.13 -1.03 3.34
C GLY A 34 -4.23 -1.28 4.55
N VAL A 35 -2.91 -1.37 4.34
CA VAL A 35 -1.89 -1.48 5.40
C VAL A 35 -1.74 -0.15 6.13
N HIS A 36 -1.68 0.96 5.37
CA HIS A 36 -1.52 2.30 5.91
C HIS A 36 -2.62 2.67 6.91
N ASP A 37 -3.88 2.31 6.64
CA ASP A 37 -4.99 2.58 7.55
C ASP A 37 -4.84 1.86 8.90
N GLU A 38 -4.37 0.62 8.88
CA GLU A 38 -4.11 -0.14 10.09
C GLU A 38 -2.91 0.42 10.87
N LEU A 39 -1.83 0.81 10.17
CA LEU A 39 -0.69 1.48 10.80
C LEU A 39 -1.12 2.78 11.48
N ARG A 40 -1.90 3.63 10.83
CA ARG A 40 -2.42 4.87 11.44
C ARG A 40 -3.17 4.62 12.74
N LYS A 41 -4.00 3.55 12.79
CA LYS A 41 -4.72 3.16 14.02
C LYS A 41 -3.75 2.74 15.14
N LEU A 42 -2.65 2.07 14.79
CA LEU A 42 -1.64 1.66 15.77
C LEU A 42 -0.88 2.89 16.31
N PHE A 43 -0.41 3.77 15.41
CA PHE A 43 0.31 4.98 15.82
C PHE A 43 -0.53 5.91 16.69
N ALA A 44 -1.83 6.07 16.39
CA ALA A 44 -2.73 6.88 17.20
C ALA A 44 -2.93 6.35 18.65
N ARG A 45 -2.53 5.09 18.91
CA ARG A 45 -2.64 4.48 20.25
C ARG A 45 -1.36 4.55 21.06
N THR A 46 -0.25 5.00 20.48
CA THR A 46 1.03 5.13 21.17
C THR A 46 0.93 6.19 22.28
N PRO A 47 1.75 6.08 23.34
CA PRO A 47 1.78 7.09 24.42
C PRO A 47 2.06 8.50 23.90
N GLU A 48 3.05 8.64 23.03
CA GLU A 48 3.49 9.91 22.45
C GLU A 48 2.38 10.58 21.62
N ALA A 49 1.62 9.78 20.85
CA ALA A 49 0.50 10.29 20.07
C ALA A 49 -0.63 10.79 20.99
N LYS A 50 -0.93 10.06 22.07
CA LYS A 50 -1.96 10.46 23.05
C LYS A 50 -1.56 11.72 23.78
N GLU A 51 -0.31 11.82 24.23
CA GLU A 51 0.21 13.03 24.92
C GLU A 51 0.09 14.27 24.04
N ARG A 52 0.36 14.14 22.74
CA ARG A 52 0.27 15.23 21.75
C ARG A 52 -1.14 15.43 21.20
N GLY A 53 -2.11 14.62 21.60
CA GLY A 53 -3.49 14.67 21.11
C GLY A 53 -3.65 14.28 19.65
N TYR A 54 -2.72 13.47 19.11
CA TYR A 54 -2.82 12.99 17.73
C TYR A 54 -3.82 11.83 17.62
N LYS A 55 -4.68 11.93 16.61
CA LYS A 55 -5.71 10.94 16.28
C LYS A 55 -5.34 10.21 14.98
N ASN A 56 -6.05 9.14 14.68
CA ASN A 56 -5.85 8.37 13.44
C ASN A 56 -5.81 9.24 12.17
N GLY A 57 -6.68 10.24 12.07
CA GLY A 57 -6.71 11.17 10.92
C GLY A 57 -5.44 11.99 10.77
N ASP A 58 -4.78 12.34 11.88
CA ASP A 58 -3.57 13.17 11.85
C ASP A 58 -2.37 12.49 11.19
N PHE A 59 -2.35 11.15 11.18
CA PHE A 59 -1.34 10.32 10.52
C PHE A 59 -1.61 10.09 9.03
N SER A 60 -2.65 10.69 8.45
CA SER A 60 -2.86 10.66 7.00
C SER A 60 -1.95 11.68 6.31
N TYR A 61 -1.09 11.24 5.40
CA TYR A 61 -0.30 12.17 4.59
C TYR A 61 -1.15 12.92 3.54
N ASN A 62 -2.40 12.50 3.31
CA ASN A 62 -3.32 13.18 2.40
C ASN A 62 -4.04 14.36 3.05
N THR A 63 -4.46 14.22 4.31
CA THR A 63 -5.35 15.19 4.97
C THR A 63 -4.95 15.50 6.43
N GLY A 64 -3.99 14.75 6.99
CA GLY A 64 -3.64 14.84 8.41
C GLY A 64 -2.70 16.00 8.74
N ARG A 65 -2.65 16.37 10.02
CA ARG A 65 -1.78 17.44 10.53
C ARG A 65 -0.28 17.09 10.43
N LEU A 66 0.05 15.80 10.39
CA LEU A 66 1.43 15.30 10.36
C LEU A 66 1.98 15.18 8.93
N ARG A 67 1.22 15.57 7.91
CA ARG A 67 1.71 15.63 6.53
C ARG A 67 2.80 16.68 6.36
N CYS A 68 3.67 16.51 5.41
CA CYS A 68 4.69 17.49 5.06
C CYS A 68 4.04 18.79 4.55
N PRO A 69 4.30 19.96 5.16
CA PRO A 69 3.73 21.21 4.67
C PRO A 69 4.36 21.67 3.36
N GLY A 70 5.62 21.31 3.07
CA GLY A 70 6.34 21.74 1.87
C GLY A 70 5.81 21.12 0.58
N CYS A 71 5.32 19.88 0.63
CA CYS A 71 4.75 19.19 -0.53
C CYS A 71 3.27 18.81 -0.34
N ASP A 72 2.64 19.25 0.71
CA ASP A 72 1.26 18.89 1.05
C ASP A 72 1.00 17.36 1.05
N GLY A 73 2.02 16.59 1.45
CA GLY A 73 1.96 15.14 1.55
C GLY A 73 2.08 14.37 0.23
N THR A 74 2.46 15.01 -0.87
CA THR A 74 2.74 14.33 -2.14
C THR A 74 4.10 13.62 -2.14
N GLY A 75 5.04 14.06 -1.30
CA GLY A 75 6.42 13.58 -1.29
C GLY A 75 7.30 14.22 -2.35
N VAL A 76 6.71 14.92 -3.31
CA VAL A 76 7.39 15.52 -4.46
C VAL A 76 6.98 16.97 -4.63
N VAL A 77 7.81 17.74 -5.33
CA VAL A 77 7.52 19.12 -5.78
C VAL A 77 7.78 19.22 -7.28
N SER A 78 6.94 19.96 -7.97
CA SER A 78 7.15 20.29 -9.39
C SER A 78 7.99 21.54 -9.51
N LEU A 79 9.01 21.49 -10.35
CA LEU A 79 9.81 22.64 -10.74
C LEU A 79 9.34 23.11 -12.13
N ASP A 80 8.81 24.32 -12.17
CA ASP A 80 8.54 25.01 -13.43
C ASP A 80 9.89 25.48 -14.02
N VAL A 81 10.33 24.80 -15.08
CA VAL A 81 11.56 25.17 -15.81
C VAL A 81 11.12 25.75 -17.16
N GLN A 82 11.30 27.06 -17.35
CA GLN A 82 10.94 27.72 -18.60
C GLN A 82 11.40 26.91 -19.81
N PHE A 83 10.47 26.66 -20.74
CA PHE A 83 10.67 25.96 -22.02
C PHE A 83 10.96 24.43 -21.90
N LEU A 84 10.86 23.83 -20.72
CA LEU A 84 10.96 22.37 -20.51
C LEU A 84 9.67 21.83 -19.90
N PRO A 85 9.36 20.53 -20.06
CA PRO A 85 8.30 19.90 -19.29
C PRO A 85 8.58 20.03 -17.80
N ASP A 86 7.53 20.14 -16.99
CA ASP A 86 7.63 20.20 -15.53
C ASP A 86 8.46 19.02 -15.01
N VAL A 87 9.50 19.31 -14.25
CA VAL A 87 10.35 18.31 -13.62
C VAL A 87 9.90 18.09 -12.19
N THR A 88 9.53 16.86 -11.87
CA THR A 88 9.15 16.47 -10.51
C THR A 88 10.38 15.95 -9.76
N ILE A 89 10.67 16.54 -8.60
CA ILE A 89 11.77 16.13 -7.72
C ILE A 89 11.24 15.74 -6.35
N PRO A 90 11.95 14.87 -5.60
CA PRO A 90 11.62 14.62 -4.19
C PRO A 90 11.58 15.93 -3.40
N CYS A 91 10.57 16.08 -2.56
CA CYS A 91 10.41 17.26 -1.70
C CYS A 91 11.67 17.43 -0.82
N PRO A 92 12.33 18.60 -0.81
CA PRO A 92 13.54 18.82 -0.02
C PRO A 92 13.29 18.74 1.49
N ASP A 93 12.07 19.09 1.96
CA ASP A 93 11.73 19.10 3.37
C ASP A 93 11.55 17.69 3.93
N CYS A 94 10.82 16.83 3.24
CA CYS A 94 10.51 15.48 3.71
C CYS A 94 11.28 14.38 2.97
N ARG A 95 12.03 14.70 1.93
CA ARG A 95 12.85 13.76 1.13
C ARG A 95 12.03 12.57 0.59
N GLY A 96 10.79 12.84 0.19
CA GLY A 96 9.88 11.81 -0.33
C GLY A 96 9.00 11.13 0.72
N SER A 97 9.27 11.26 2.02
CA SER A 97 8.54 10.56 3.09
C SER A 97 7.07 10.99 3.23
N ARG A 98 6.66 12.12 2.64
CA ARG A 98 5.31 12.70 2.68
C ARG A 98 4.91 13.27 4.04
N TYR A 99 5.71 13.10 5.08
CA TYR A 99 5.43 13.49 6.45
C TYR A 99 6.30 14.64 6.93
N GLY A 100 5.76 15.46 7.83
CA GLY A 100 6.49 16.44 8.59
C GLY A 100 7.33 15.80 9.70
N ARG A 101 8.28 16.54 10.26
CA ARG A 101 9.22 16.05 11.30
C ARG A 101 8.52 15.45 12.51
N GLN A 102 7.39 16.02 12.92
CA GLN A 102 6.63 15.55 14.08
C GLN A 102 6.16 14.10 13.93
N ALA A 103 5.90 13.62 12.70
CA ALA A 103 5.53 12.23 12.47
C ALA A 103 6.69 11.27 12.81
N GLY A 104 7.93 11.71 12.62
CA GLY A 104 9.14 10.94 12.96
C GLY A 104 9.39 10.81 14.47
N GLU A 105 8.79 11.67 15.28
CA GLU A 105 8.93 11.66 16.73
C GLU A 105 8.00 10.65 17.43
N VAL A 106 6.94 10.24 16.76
CA VAL A 106 6.03 9.22 17.28
C VAL A 106 6.55 7.84 16.84
N LYS A 107 6.86 6.98 17.79
CA LYS A 107 7.45 5.66 17.52
C LYS A 107 6.51 4.54 17.92
N LEU A 108 6.41 3.54 17.05
CA LEU A 108 5.81 2.25 17.37
C LEU A 108 6.94 1.31 17.76
N VAL A 109 6.80 0.64 18.90
CA VAL A 109 7.78 -0.34 19.38
C VAL A 109 7.21 -1.74 19.18
N ASN A 110 7.99 -2.64 18.56
CA ASN A 110 7.64 -4.04 18.41
C ASN A 110 8.07 -4.88 19.64
N LYS A 111 7.70 -6.17 19.66
CA LYS A 111 8.06 -7.06 20.77
C LYS A 111 9.57 -7.30 20.93
N ALA A 112 10.35 -7.10 19.88
CA ALA A 112 11.80 -7.20 19.93
C ALA A 112 12.47 -5.93 20.47
N GLY A 113 11.69 -4.88 20.83
CA GLY A 113 12.21 -3.60 21.32
C GLY A 113 12.68 -2.65 20.21
N GLN A 114 12.48 -3.00 18.95
CA GLN A 114 12.79 -2.09 17.84
C GLN A 114 11.71 -1.02 17.73
N ALA A 115 12.11 0.21 17.50
CA ALA A 115 11.23 1.37 17.37
C ALA A 115 11.30 1.91 15.94
N ALA A 116 10.13 2.19 15.35
CA ALA A 116 10.02 2.85 14.05
C ALA A 116 8.87 3.84 14.05
N SER A 117 9.05 4.96 13.36
CA SER A 117 7.97 5.92 13.05
C SER A 117 7.17 5.47 11.83
N LEU A 118 6.03 6.11 11.60
CA LEU A 118 5.22 5.81 10.42
C LEU A 118 5.98 6.14 9.11
N PRO A 119 6.68 7.28 8.95
CA PRO A 119 7.52 7.51 7.77
C PRO A 119 8.57 6.40 7.57
N GLU A 120 9.28 5.98 8.62
CA GLU A 120 10.29 4.90 8.53
C GLU A 120 9.66 3.56 8.11
N LEU A 121 8.46 3.24 8.60
CA LEU A 121 7.74 2.04 8.13
C LEU A 121 7.31 2.15 6.66
N MET A 122 6.93 3.34 6.20
CA MET A 122 6.57 3.55 4.80
C MET A 122 7.79 3.41 3.87
N ASP A 123 9.00 3.63 4.36
CA ASP A 123 10.26 3.44 3.61
C ASP A 123 10.74 1.98 3.61
N MET A 124 10.15 1.11 4.44
CA MET A 124 10.49 -0.32 4.45
C MET A 124 9.83 -1.03 3.25
N ASP A 125 10.53 -2.05 2.73
CA ASP A 125 9.88 -3.03 1.87
C ASP A 125 8.86 -3.89 2.66
N VAL A 126 7.96 -4.56 1.93
CA VAL A 126 6.91 -5.40 2.54
C VAL A 126 7.50 -6.47 3.46
N THR A 127 8.65 -7.07 3.12
CA THR A 127 9.28 -8.13 3.91
C THR A 127 9.82 -7.57 5.22
N ALA A 128 10.56 -6.46 5.19
CA ALA A 128 11.07 -5.80 6.38
C ALA A 128 9.95 -5.28 7.29
N ALA A 129 8.90 -4.69 6.69
CA ALA A 129 7.72 -4.26 7.45
C ALA A 129 6.96 -5.43 8.07
N LEU A 130 6.90 -6.58 7.39
CA LEU A 130 6.32 -7.81 7.94
C LEU A 130 7.11 -8.29 9.15
N ASP A 131 8.44 -8.31 9.09
CA ASP A 131 9.29 -8.73 10.19
C ASP A 131 9.15 -7.79 11.39
N PHE A 132 9.03 -6.48 11.16
CA PHE A 132 8.77 -5.51 12.22
C PHE A 132 7.37 -5.69 12.86
N CYS A 133 6.34 -5.98 12.06
CA CYS A 133 4.94 -6.03 12.47
C CYS A 133 4.44 -7.43 12.87
N GLN A 134 5.30 -8.40 13.19
CA GLN A 134 4.94 -9.79 13.51
C GLN A 134 3.89 -9.90 14.64
N ASP A 135 3.91 -8.98 15.60
CA ASP A 135 2.99 -8.94 16.74
C ASP A 135 1.69 -8.17 16.48
N ARG A 136 1.50 -7.64 15.28
CA ARG A 136 0.34 -6.84 14.87
C ARG A 136 -0.54 -7.61 13.87
N LYS A 137 -1.39 -8.49 14.37
CA LYS A 137 -2.14 -9.49 13.58
C LYS A 137 -2.72 -8.93 12.27
N THR A 138 -3.45 -7.82 12.32
CA THR A 138 -4.14 -7.27 11.14
C THR A 138 -3.16 -6.75 10.09
N VAL A 139 -2.09 -6.04 10.53
CA VAL A 139 -1.04 -5.55 9.62
C VAL A 139 -0.25 -6.72 9.05
N ARG A 140 0.15 -7.67 9.90
CA ARG A 140 0.87 -8.88 9.52
C ARG A 140 0.15 -9.65 8.43
N GLN A 141 -1.14 -9.94 8.59
CA GLN A 141 -1.93 -10.67 7.60
C GLN A 141 -1.93 -10.00 6.22
N LYS A 142 -2.08 -8.67 6.18
CA LYS A 142 -2.03 -7.92 4.92
C LYS A 142 -0.65 -7.95 4.26
N LEU A 143 0.42 -7.83 5.06
CA LEU A 143 1.80 -7.91 4.57
C LEU A 143 2.17 -9.33 4.12
N GLU A 144 1.71 -10.36 4.83
CA GLU A 144 1.84 -11.76 4.42
C GLU A 144 1.19 -12.00 3.04
N THR A 145 -0.03 -11.48 2.83
CA THR A 145 -0.71 -11.56 1.53
C THR A 145 0.11 -10.90 0.42
N LEU A 146 0.63 -9.69 0.64
CA LEU A 146 1.50 -9.01 -0.33
C LEU A 146 2.75 -9.84 -0.64
N LYS A 147 3.41 -10.37 0.38
CA LYS A 147 4.60 -11.22 0.23
C LYS A 147 4.30 -12.51 -0.54
N GLN A 148 3.20 -13.20 -0.23
CA GLN A 148 2.75 -14.40 -0.93
C GLN A 148 2.46 -14.15 -2.42
N LEU A 149 2.02 -12.94 -2.77
CA LEU A 149 1.82 -12.52 -4.15
C LEU A 149 3.10 -12.05 -4.86
N GLY A 150 4.28 -12.29 -4.28
CA GLY A 150 5.56 -11.90 -4.86
C GLY A 150 5.85 -10.41 -4.83
N LEU A 151 5.16 -9.64 -3.96
CA LEU A 151 5.34 -8.19 -3.80
C LEU A 151 6.21 -7.84 -2.57
N GLY A 152 6.97 -8.82 -2.04
CA GLY A 152 7.76 -8.66 -0.84
C GLY A 152 8.86 -7.61 -0.91
N TYR A 153 9.33 -7.29 -2.09
CA TYR A 153 10.40 -6.32 -2.37
C TYR A 153 9.90 -4.88 -2.57
N LEU A 154 8.59 -4.68 -2.78
CA LEU A 154 8.04 -3.34 -2.97
C LEU A 154 8.07 -2.56 -1.66
N THR A 155 8.44 -1.28 -1.75
CA THR A 155 8.36 -0.36 -0.62
C THR A 155 6.90 -0.03 -0.30
N LEU A 156 6.55 0.05 0.98
CA LEU A 156 5.19 0.42 1.38
C LEU A 156 4.76 1.79 0.85
N GLY A 157 5.71 2.73 0.77
CA GLY A 157 5.51 4.07 0.23
C GLY A 157 5.59 4.18 -1.29
N GLU A 158 5.90 3.08 -2.02
CA GLU A 158 5.96 3.08 -3.49
C GLU A 158 4.65 3.56 -4.09
N GLU A 159 4.74 4.48 -5.04
CA GLU A 159 3.57 5.05 -5.72
C GLU A 159 2.97 4.04 -6.70
N THR A 160 1.65 3.85 -6.63
CA THR A 160 0.98 2.88 -7.50
C THR A 160 1.11 3.16 -9.00
N PRO A 161 1.25 4.40 -9.49
CA PRO A 161 1.53 4.67 -10.91
C PRO A 161 2.89 4.15 -11.39
N ASN A 162 3.86 3.94 -10.50
CA ASN A 162 5.21 3.46 -10.83
C ASN A 162 5.29 1.94 -10.97
N LEU A 163 4.23 1.23 -10.57
CA LEU A 163 4.18 -0.22 -10.61
C LEU A 163 4.10 -0.74 -12.04
N SER A 164 4.80 -1.82 -12.32
CA SER A 164 4.61 -2.59 -13.55
C SER A 164 3.19 -3.18 -13.63
N GLY A 165 2.74 -3.54 -14.82
CA GLY A 165 1.40 -4.12 -15.00
C GLY A 165 1.16 -5.35 -14.12
N GLY A 166 2.15 -6.25 -14.03
CA GLY A 166 2.06 -7.44 -13.18
C GLY A 166 2.00 -7.11 -11.68
N GLU A 167 2.78 -6.12 -11.21
CA GLU A 167 2.72 -5.65 -9.81
C GLU A 167 1.37 -5.02 -9.50
N ALA A 168 0.87 -4.16 -10.39
CA ALA A 168 -0.44 -3.54 -10.26
C ALA A 168 -1.56 -4.59 -10.17
N GLN A 169 -1.52 -5.61 -11.04
CA GLN A 169 -2.48 -6.70 -11.03
C GLN A 169 -2.45 -7.48 -9.71
N ARG A 170 -1.25 -7.88 -9.23
CA ARG A 170 -1.11 -8.59 -7.97
C ARG A 170 -1.52 -7.73 -6.76
N LEU A 171 -1.26 -6.43 -6.81
CA LEU A 171 -1.71 -5.51 -5.76
C LEU A 171 -3.24 -5.36 -5.74
N LYS A 172 -3.89 -5.34 -6.92
CA LYS A 172 -5.37 -5.40 -7.02
C LYS A 172 -5.89 -6.69 -6.38
N LEU A 173 -5.28 -7.84 -6.69
CA LEU A 173 -5.64 -9.11 -6.10
C LEU A 173 -5.47 -9.08 -4.57
N ALA A 174 -4.34 -8.58 -4.05
CA ALA A 174 -4.10 -8.45 -2.61
C ALA A 174 -5.18 -7.65 -1.89
N SER A 175 -5.72 -6.61 -2.54
CA SER A 175 -6.78 -5.78 -1.96
C SER A 175 -8.13 -6.48 -1.87
N GLU A 176 -8.36 -7.52 -2.66
CA GLU A 176 -9.60 -8.31 -2.68
C GLU A 176 -9.53 -9.55 -1.77
N ILE A 177 -8.33 -10.10 -1.55
CA ILE A 177 -8.12 -11.24 -0.66
C ILE A 177 -8.52 -10.86 0.77
N GLY A 178 -9.24 -11.75 1.45
CA GLY A 178 -9.73 -11.54 2.82
C GLY A 178 -11.05 -10.79 2.92
N ARG A 179 -11.64 -10.39 1.79
CA ARG A 179 -13.03 -9.96 1.74
C ARG A 179 -13.90 -11.20 1.53
N SER A 180 -14.88 -11.45 2.41
CA SER A 180 -15.87 -12.51 2.17
C SER A 180 -16.74 -12.11 0.97
N GLN A 181 -16.54 -12.78 -0.16
CA GLN A 181 -17.25 -12.52 -1.41
C GLN A 181 -17.69 -13.87 -2.00
N THR A 182 -18.81 -14.39 -1.50
CA THR A 182 -19.36 -15.69 -1.95
C THR A 182 -20.18 -15.57 -3.24
N ASP A 183 -20.45 -14.35 -3.70
CA ASP A 183 -21.27 -14.01 -4.85
C ASP A 183 -20.50 -13.32 -5.99
N THR A 184 -19.17 -13.39 -5.95
CA THR A 184 -18.29 -12.69 -6.88
C THR A 184 -17.43 -13.65 -7.68
N VAL A 185 -17.42 -13.49 -9.00
CA VAL A 185 -16.48 -14.15 -9.92
C VAL A 185 -15.32 -13.20 -10.20
N PHE A 186 -14.10 -13.68 -10.01
CA PHE A 186 -12.89 -12.99 -10.42
C PHE A 186 -12.43 -13.49 -11.78
N VAL A 187 -12.19 -12.58 -12.70
CA VAL A 187 -11.62 -12.85 -14.02
C VAL A 187 -10.21 -12.30 -14.05
N PHE A 188 -9.23 -13.13 -14.35
CA PHE A 188 -7.82 -12.76 -14.42
C PHE A 188 -7.35 -12.78 -15.88
N ASP A 189 -6.68 -11.69 -16.28
CA ASP A 189 -6.04 -11.57 -17.58
C ASP A 189 -4.53 -11.75 -17.39
N GLU A 190 -3.98 -12.87 -17.86
CA GLU A 190 -2.57 -13.24 -17.76
C GLU A 190 -1.91 -13.04 -16.36
N PRO A 191 -2.47 -13.63 -15.28
CA PRO A 191 -2.04 -13.33 -13.89
C PRO A 191 -0.60 -13.74 -13.57
N SER A 192 0.04 -14.53 -14.44
CA SER A 192 1.43 -14.96 -14.29
C SER A 192 2.44 -14.05 -14.99
N ILE A 193 2.00 -12.96 -15.62
CA ILE A 193 2.89 -12.06 -16.36
C ILE A 193 3.97 -11.47 -15.45
N GLY A 194 5.23 -11.57 -15.86
CA GLY A 194 6.38 -11.07 -15.09
C GLY A 194 6.75 -11.88 -13.85
N LEU A 195 6.15 -13.05 -13.63
CA LEU A 195 6.50 -13.95 -12.54
C LEU A 195 7.51 -15.01 -12.95
N HIS A 196 8.42 -15.33 -12.03
CA HIS A 196 9.24 -16.53 -12.15
C HIS A 196 8.35 -17.79 -11.98
N PRO A 197 8.66 -18.93 -12.63
CA PRO A 197 7.84 -20.16 -12.54
C PRO A 197 7.53 -20.62 -11.11
N LEU A 198 8.43 -20.41 -10.16
CA LEU A 198 8.20 -20.73 -8.74
C LEU A 198 7.13 -19.83 -8.11
N ASP A 199 7.09 -18.56 -8.50
CA ASP A 199 6.10 -17.61 -7.99
C ASP A 199 4.71 -17.88 -8.55
N VAL A 200 4.62 -18.46 -9.76
CA VAL A 200 3.35 -18.92 -10.34
C VAL A 200 2.71 -20.02 -9.50
N GLN A 201 3.50 -20.93 -8.94
CA GLN A 201 2.97 -21.98 -8.06
C GLN A 201 2.41 -21.38 -6.77
N VAL A 202 3.08 -20.36 -6.21
CA VAL A 202 2.60 -19.63 -5.02
C VAL A 202 1.29 -18.92 -5.33
N LEU A 203 1.21 -18.24 -6.48
CA LEU A 203 -0.02 -17.58 -6.94
C LEU A 203 -1.19 -18.56 -7.09
N LEU A 204 -0.96 -19.74 -7.69
CA LEU A 204 -1.97 -20.78 -7.80
C LEU A 204 -2.45 -21.27 -6.44
N GLY A 205 -1.55 -21.40 -5.45
CA GLY A 205 -1.93 -21.70 -4.06
C GLY A 205 -2.84 -20.65 -3.42
N VAL A 206 -2.64 -19.38 -3.76
CA VAL A 206 -3.50 -18.28 -3.28
C VAL A 206 -4.90 -18.35 -3.90
N PHE A 207 -5.04 -18.80 -5.16
CA PHE A 207 -6.35 -18.98 -5.80
C PHE A 207 -7.14 -20.18 -5.29
N GLN A 208 -6.47 -21.15 -4.65
CA GLN A 208 -7.10 -22.36 -4.13
C GLN A 208 -7.52 -22.25 -2.65
N ALA A 209 -7.08 -21.20 -1.95
CA ALA A 209 -7.34 -20.97 -0.52
C ALA A 209 -8.60 -20.14 -0.28
#